data_d2a31e264e1f5f55a88d911ec30ffb42
#
_entry.id   d2a31e264e1f5f55a88d911ec30ffb42
#
_cell.length_a   1.000
_cell.length_b   1.000
_cell.length_c   1.000
_cell.angle_alpha   90.00
_cell.angle_beta   90.00
_cell.angle_gamma   90.00
#
_symmetry.space_group_name_H-M   'P 1'
#
loop_
_entity.id
_entity.type
_entity.pdbx_description
1 polymer ?
#
loop_
_entity_poly.entity_id
_entity_poly.type
_entity_poly.pdbx_seq_one_letter_code
_entity_poly.pdbx_strand_id
1 'polypeptide(L)'
;MKEHTLDILTAALIKYGTRVFWAAVIVFVGLRIIRIARRAAGQIMDRAGVEITLKKFLDMLLHAVLFGVMVFMAADQLGIKTTSFVAVIGTVTLAFSLAMQNTLSNFAGGTLILLLKPFKVGDYISTSSGEGTVESIGLVYTTLLTTDNRVITIPNSSVSSAPLTNLTRTGKRRLIINVGIGYSSDLLKAKNVLKKIFEENPGIMKDQPVQVVVDALGDSSVVLSARGWTTCEDYWTAKWSITEAIKLTFDKEGIEIPYQYMNVMMTKEP
;
A
#
# COMPACT_ATOMS: atom_id res chain seq x y z
N MET A 1 3.88 51.96 60.49
CA MET A 1 4.93 51.48 59.56
C MET A 1 5.31 49.99 59.75
N LYS A 2 5.53 49.57 61.05
CA LYS A 2 5.88 48.16 61.35
C LYS A 2 4.74 47.15 61.04
N GLU A 3 3.48 47.48 61.33
CA GLU A 3 2.33 46.59 61.08
C GLU A 3 2.10 46.36 59.57
N HIS A 4 2.20 47.43 58.80
CA HIS A 4 2.02 47.34 57.34
C HIS A 4 3.13 46.51 56.65
N THR A 5 4.37 46.49 57.15
CA THR A 5 5.46 45.64 56.70
C THR A 5 5.28 44.17 57.07
N LEU A 6 4.71 43.93 58.27
CA LEU A 6 4.36 42.56 58.72
C LEU A 6 3.23 41.97 57.89
N ASP A 7 2.20 42.73 57.54
CA ASP A 7 1.08 42.28 56.69
C ASP A 7 1.54 41.96 55.28
N ILE A 8 2.44 42.74 54.69
CA ILE A 8 3.03 42.44 53.34
C ILE A 8 3.89 41.20 53.41
N LEU A 9 4.68 40.99 54.44
CA LEU A 9 5.52 39.82 54.62
C LEU A 9 4.69 38.54 54.81
N THR A 10 3.63 38.58 55.59
CA THR A 10 2.72 37.45 55.82
C THR A 10 1.93 37.12 54.56
N ALA A 11 1.42 38.13 53.86
CA ALA A 11 0.73 37.88 52.54
C ALA A 11 1.66 37.30 51.50
N ALA A 12 2.94 37.76 51.45
CA ALA A 12 3.94 37.20 50.54
C ALA A 12 4.30 35.73 50.91
N LEU A 13 4.51 35.45 52.21
CA LEU A 13 4.76 34.12 52.73
C LEU A 13 3.61 33.13 52.41
N ILE A 14 2.38 33.55 52.59
CA ILE A 14 1.20 32.74 52.27
C ILE A 14 1.13 32.50 50.75
N LYS A 15 1.32 33.53 49.93
CA LYS A 15 1.27 33.44 48.46
C LYS A 15 2.36 32.56 47.88
N TYR A 16 3.60 32.68 48.32
CA TYR A 16 4.69 31.87 47.85
C TYR A 16 4.69 30.47 48.49
N GLY A 17 4.32 30.35 49.74
CA GLY A 17 4.17 29.09 50.47
C GLY A 17 3.14 28.18 49.81
N THR A 18 1.97 28.72 49.44
CA THR A 18 0.93 27.95 48.74
C THR A 18 1.38 27.49 47.35
N ARG A 19 2.13 28.31 46.62
CA ARG A 19 2.68 27.92 45.30
C ARG A 19 3.69 26.77 45.42
N VAL A 20 4.62 26.87 46.37
CA VAL A 20 5.61 25.82 46.62
C VAL A 20 4.94 24.52 47.07
N PHE A 21 3.94 24.64 47.96
CA PHE A 21 3.17 23.48 48.40
C PHE A 21 2.50 22.74 47.22
N TRP A 22 1.78 23.48 46.35
CA TRP A 22 1.13 22.88 45.20
C TRP A 22 2.12 22.34 44.15
N ALA A 23 3.26 23.01 43.96
CA ALA A 23 4.32 22.49 43.10
C ALA A 23 4.88 21.16 43.64
N ALA A 24 5.09 21.05 44.97
CA ALA A 24 5.52 19.81 45.60
C ALA A 24 4.47 18.68 45.45
N VAL A 25 3.18 19.02 45.58
CA VAL A 25 2.08 18.07 45.34
C VAL A 25 2.09 17.57 43.89
N ILE A 26 2.24 18.48 42.90
CA ILE A 26 2.34 18.14 41.49
C ILE A 26 3.50 17.18 41.24
N VAL A 27 4.68 17.46 41.78
CA VAL A 27 5.85 16.57 41.63
C VAL A 27 5.61 15.21 42.30
N PHE A 28 5.09 15.18 43.50
CA PHE A 28 4.83 13.94 44.24
C PHE A 28 3.80 13.05 43.50
N VAL A 29 2.67 13.63 43.11
CA VAL A 29 1.60 12.94 42.38
C VAL A 29 2.08 12.55 40.98
N GLY A 30 2.78 13.47 40.30
CA GLY A 30 3.34 13.22 38.95
C GLY A 30 4.31 12.04 38.95
N LEU A 31 5.24 11.93 39.90
CA LEU A 31 6.14 10.79 40.02
C LEU A 31 5.39 9.47 40.26
N ARG A 32 4.25 9.49 40.95
CA ARG A 32 3.40 8.31 41.13
C ARG A 32 2.70 7.92 39.83
N ILE A 33 2.13 8.91 39.12
CA ILE A 33 1.47 8.69 37.81
C ILE A 33 2.48 8.14 36.81
N ILE A 34 3.66 8.75 36.71
CA ILE A 34 4.74 8.27 35.81
C ILE A 34 5.08 6.79 36.07
N ARG A 35 5.24 6.45 37.35
CA ARG A 35 5.56 5.07 37.75
C ARG A 35 4.45 4.07 37.35
N ILE A 36 3.19 4.47 37.58
CA ILE A 36 2.02 3.62 37.24
C ILE A 36 1.92 3.47 35.72
N ALA A 37 2.02 4.57 34.98
CA ALA A 37 1.94 4.57 33.50
C ALA A 37 3.05 3.70 32.87
N ARG A 38 4.30 3.83 33.33
CA ARG A 38 5.42 3.00 32.87
C ARG A 38 5.23 1.51 33.19
N ARG A 39 4.73 1.18 34.38
CA ARG A 39 4.42 -0.23 34.72
C ARG A 39 3.31 -0.79 33.84
N ALA A 40 2.23 -0.05 33.63
CA ALA A 40 1.13 -0.47 32.78
C ALA A 40 1.57 -0.65 31.32
N ALA A 41 2.30 0.32 30.77
CA ALA A 41 2.87 0.24 29.43
C ALA A 41 3.83 -0.97 29.30
N GLY A 42 4.71 -1.19 30.27
CA GLY A 42 5.61 -2.32 30.31
C GLY A 42 4.88 -3.68 30.28
N GLN A 43 3.81 -3.82 31.06
CA GLN A 43 2.99 -5.05 31.07
C GLN A 43 2.27 -5.29 29.74
N ILE A 44 1.78 -4.23 29.08
CA ILE A 44 1.14 -4.33 27.76
C ILE A 44 2.18 -4.78 26.73
N MET A 45 3.36 -4.17 26.72
CA MET A 45 4.46 -4.53 25.82
C MET A 45 4.95 -5.97 26.02
N ASP A 46 5.02 -6.43 27.29
CA ASP A 46 5.37 -7.84 27.60
C ASP A 46 4.35 -8.83 27.08
N ARG A 47 3.06 -8.53 27.23
CA ARG A 47 1.97 -9.38 26.69
C ARG A 47 1.93 -9.38 25.18
N ALA A 48 2.30 -8.28 24.55
CA ALA A 48 2.37 -8.16 23.09
C ALA A 48 3.64 -8.77 22.47
N GLY A 49 4.57 -9.30 23.28
CA GLY A 49 5.82 -9.88 22.79
C GLY A 49 6.76 -8.86 22.15
N VAL A 50 6.70 -7.60 22.57
CA VAL A 50 7.54 -6.53 22.00
C VAL A 50 9.02 -6.81 22.32
N GLU A 51 9.88 -6.68 21.31
CA GLU A 51 11.32 -6.87 21.43
C GLU A 51 11.93 -5.96 22.52
N ILE A 52 12.91 -6.49 23.27
CA ILE A 52 13.46 -5.85 24.48
C ILE A 52 14.05 -4.46 24.18
N THR A 53 14.71 -4.29 23.02
CA THR A 53 15.32 -3.02 22.63
C THR A 53 14.26 -1.95 22.38
N LEU A 54 13.20 -2.30 21.64
CA LEU A 54 12.07 -1.43 21.38
C LEU A 54 11.32 -1.07 22.65
N LYS A 55 11.11 -2.04 23.55
CA LYS A 55 10.49 -1.81 24.87
C LYS A 55 11.28 -0.79 25.69
N LYS A 56 12.61 -0.92 25.77
CA LYS A 56 13.48 0.04 26.49
C LYS A 56 13.39 1.43 25.89
N PHE A 57 13.40 1.53 24.56
CA PHE A 57 13.29 2.81 23.86
C PHE A 57 11.94 3.50 24.14
N LEU A 58 10.82 2.76 24.03
CA LEU A 58 9.49 3.27 24.29
C LEU A 58 9.30 3.68 25.76
N ASP A 59 9.83 2.91 26.70
CA ASP A 59 9.80 3.25 28.13
C ASP A 59 10.60 4.53 28.43
N MET A 60 11.79 4.68 27.82
CA MET A 60 12.60 5.90 27.94
C MET A 60 11.88 7.12 27.37
N LEU A 61 11.25 6.98 26.20
CA LEU A 61 10.50 8.05 25.55
C LEU A 61 9.27 8.46 26.37
N LEU A 62 8.49 7.48 26.83
CA LEU A 62 7.33 7.70 27.72
C LEU A 62 7.75 8.41 29.01
N HIS A 63 8.86 7.98 29.63
CA HIS A 63 9.40 8.63 30.81
C HIS A 63 9.78 10.09 30.54
N ALA A 64 10.53 10.35 29.46
CA ALA A 64 10.99 11.70 29.11
C ALA A 64 9.81 12.66 28.87
N VAL A 65 8.77 12.20 28.14
CA VAL A 65 7.58 13.02 27.87
C VAL A 65 6.80 13.31 29.14
N LEU A 66 6.47 12.29 29.95
CA LEU A 66 5.70 12.46 31.17
C LEU A 66 6.45 13.28 32.24
N PHE A 67 7.77 13.06 32.34
CA PHE A 67 8.62 13.84 33.25
C PHE A 67 8.69 15.30 32.81
N GLY A 68 8.86 15.56 31.50
CA GLY A 68 8.84 16.93 30.96
C GLY A 68 7.54 17.67 31.26
N VAL A 69 6.37 17.01 31.06
CA VAL A 69 5.06 17.58 31.40
C VAL A 69 4.95 17.88 32.88
N MET A 70 5.38 16.96 33.74
CA MET A 70 5.36 17.17 35.20
C MET A 70 6.22 18.39 35.65
N VAL A 71 7.45 18.46 35.12
CA VAL A 71 8.36 19.59 35.42
C VAL A 71 7.75 20.91 34.94
N PHE A 72 7.15 20.90 33.74
CA PHE A 72 6.49 22.06 33.17
C PHE A 72 5.32 22.55 34.07
N MET A 73 4.44 21.64 34.49
CA MET A 73 3.33 21.96 35.39
C MET A 73 3.82 22.51 36.74
N ALA A 74 4.89 21.93 37.29
CA ALA A 74 5.47 22.39 38.55
C ALA A 74 6.11 23.79 38.41
N ALA A 75 6.79 24.08 37.33
CA ALA A 75 7.38 25.39 37.03
C ALA A 75 6.30 26.47 36.85
N ASP A 76 5.22 26.17 36.17
CA ASP A 76 4.07 27.08 36.01
C ASP A 76 3.45 27.43 37.36
N GLN A 77 3.29 26.45 38.26
CA GLN A 77 2.78 26.65 39.59
C GLN A 77 3.68 27.56 40.44
N LEU A 78 4.99 27.49 40.24
CA LEU A 78 5.96 28.39 40.90
C LEU A 78 5.94 29.80 40.31
N GLY A 79 5.19 30.07 39.25
CA GLY A 79 5.08 31.35 38.57
C GLY A 79 6.18 31.65 37.58
N ILE A 80 6.91 30.63 37.15
CA ILE A 80 7.87 30.73 36.04
C ILE A 80 7.07 30.90 34.73
N LYS A 81 7.38 31.95 33.96
CA LYS A 81 6.72 32.16 32.66
C LYS A 81 7.05 31.03 31.68
N THR A 82 6.12 30.14 31.52
CA THR A 82 6.29 28.92 30.68
C THR A 82 6.06 29.18 29.21
N THR A 83 5.59 30.37 28.80
CA THR A 83 5.25 30.73 27.41
C THR A 83 6.42 30.49 26.42
N SER A 84 7.64 30.87 26.81
CA SER A 84 8.83 30.67 25.98
C SER A 84 9.17 29.19 25.79
N PHE A 85 8.94 28.36 26.82
CA PHE A 85 9.15 26.91 26.73
C PHE A 85 8.10 26.24 25.82
N VAL A 86 6.84 26.71 25.85
CA VAL A 86 5.78 26.25 24.97
C VAL A 86 6.18 26.51 23.50
N ALA A 87 6.72 27.67 23.19
CA ALA A 87 7.19 28.00 21.85
C ALA A 87 8.32 27.06 21.40
N VAL A 88 9.30 26.78 22.25
CA VAL A 88 10.39 25.85 21.97
C VAL A 88 9.87 24.41 21.75
N ILE A 89 9.01 23.94 22.67
CA ILE A 89 8.39 22.62 22.56
C ILE A 89 7.57 22.52 21.25
N GLY A 90 6.82 23.58 20.89
CA GLY A 90 6.07 23.65 19.63
C GLY A 90 6.98 23.49 18.41
N THR A 91 8.11 24.19 18.41
CA THR A 91 9.09 24.08 17.31
C THR A 91 9.71 22.69 17.21
N VAL A 92 10.10 22.09 18.33
CA VAL A 92 10.63 20.72 18.37
C VAL A 92 9.58 19.72 17.93
N THR A 93 8.32 19.87 18.37
CA THR A 93 7.21 19.02 17.96
C THR A 93 6.95 19.11 16.47
N LEU A 94 7.00 20.33 15.89
CA LEU A 94 6.86 20.51 14.43
C LEU A 94 7.99 19.83 13.67
N ALA A 95 9.24 20.03 14.09
CA ALA A 95 10.40 19.39 13.46
C ALA A 95 10.30 17.85 13.53
N PHE A 96 9.89 17.30 14.67
CA PHE A 96 9.66 15.86 14.82
C PHE A 96 8.52 15.35 13.93
N SER A 97 7.42 16.09 13.85
CA SER A 97 6.27 15.74 13.00
C SER A 97 6.66 15.68 11.53
N LEU A 98 7.45 16.65 11.05
CA LEU A 98 7.98 16.64 9.70
C LEU A 98 8.91 15.45 9.45
N ALA A 99 9.78 15.13 10.41
CA ALA A 99 10.67 13.97 10.30
C ALA A 99 9.89 12.63 10.25
N MET A 100 8.76 12.54 10.94
CA MET A 100 7.91 11.33 11.02
C MET A 100 6.81 11.28 9.96
N GLN A 101 6.68 12.29 9.11
CA GLN A 101 5.57 12.44 8.15
C GLN A 101 5.38 11.19 7.28
N ASN A 102 6.44 10.64 6.72
CA ASN A 102 6.38 9.46 5.86
C ASN A 102 5.92 8.21 6.63
N THR A 103 6.39 8.03 7.86
CA THR A 103 5.98 6.90 8.71
C THR A 103 4.50 6.98 9.05
N LEU A 104 4.02 8.17 9.42
CA LEU A 104 2.61 8.41 9.73
C LEU A 104 1.72 8.25 8.49
N SER A 105 2.19 8.69 7.32
CA SER A 105 1.49 8.49 6.04
C SER A 105 1.34 6.99 5.71
N ASN A 106 2.38 6.20 5.92
CA ASN A 106 2.34 4.76 5.72
C ASN A 106 1.39 4.05 6.71
N PHE A 107 1.40 4.46 7.97
CA PHE A 107 0.46 3.95 8.96
C PHE A 107 -0.99 4.27 8.60
N ALA A 108 -1.27 5.51 8.19
CA ALA A 108 -2.59 5.91 7.70
C ALA A 108 -3.01 5.13 6.46
N GLY A 109 -2.10 4.96 5.49
CA GLY A 109 -2.31 4.13 4.29
C GLY A 109 -2.65 2.68 4.64
N GLY A 110 -1.90 2.06 5.55
CA GLY A 110 -2.17 0.69 6.02
C GLY A 110 -3.54 0.56 6.70
N THR A 111 -3.88 1.54 7.54
CA THR A 111 -5.19 1.59 8.19
C THR A 111 -6.33 1.70 7.16
N LEU A 112 -6.17 2.56 6.15
CA LEU A 112 -7.15 2.70 5.06
C LEU A 112 -7.30 1.42 4.25
N ILE A 113 -6.20 0.73 3.93
CA ILE A 113 -6.23 -0.55 3.20
C ILE A 113 -7.01 -1.59 4.01
N LEU A 114 -6.73 -1.72 5.31
CA LEU A 114 -7.40 -2.67 6.19
C LEU A 114 -8.89 -2.37 6.40
N LEU A 115 -9.26 -1.09 6.43
CA LEU A 115 -10.64 -0.64 6.63
C LEU A 115 -11.48 -0.76 5.34
N LEU A 116 -11.00 -0.18 4.24
CA LEU A 116 -11.72 -0.09 2.97
C LEU A 116 -11.57 -1.36 2.12
N LYS A 117 -10.54 -2.16 2.36
CA LYS A 117 -10.25 -3.43 1.69
C LYS A 117 -10.32 -3.32 0.16
N PRO A 118 -9.55 -2.42 -0.47
CA PRO A 118 -9.48 -2.36 -1.94
C PRO A 118 -8.93 -3.68 -2.51
N PHE A 119 -8.11 -4.38 -1.76
CA PHE A 119 -7.63 -5.74 -1.97
C PHE A 119 -7.48 -6.47 -0.62
N LYS A 120 -7.29 -7.78 -0.65
CA LYS A 120 -7.12 -8.65 0.51
C LYS A 120 -5.86 -9.49 0.36
N VAL A 121 -5.43 -10.12 1.46
CA VAL A 121 -4.42 -11.19 1.42
C VAL A 121 -4.92 -12.31 0.52
N GLY A 122 -4.07 -12.76 -0.40
CA GLY A 122 -4.39 -13.72 -1.45
C GLY A 122 -4.79 -13.12 -2.79
N ASP A 123 -5.15 -11.83 -2.87
CA ASP A 123 -5.41 -11.17 -4.15
C ASP A 123 -4.12 -10.97 -4.95
N TYR A 124 -4.19 -11.14 -6.28
CA TYR A 124 -3.11 -10.74 -7.19
C TYR A 124 -3.34 -9.29 -7.63
N ILE A 125 -2.40 -8.42 -7.27
CA ILE A 125 -2.48 -6.99 -7.59
C ILE A 125 -1.28 -6.54 -8.42
N SER A 126 -1.51 -5.54 -9.26
CA SER A 126 -0.48 -4.85 -10.02
C SER A 126 -0.48 -3.37 -9.65
N THR A 127 0.69 -2.84 -9.33
CA THR A 127 0.96 -1.47 -8.92
C THR A 127 2.13 -0.90 -9.73
N SER A 128 2.38 0.39 -9.65
CA SER A 128 3.57 1.01 -10.26
C SER A 128 4.90 0.48 -9.71
N SER A 129 4.90 -0.11 -8.51
CA SER A 129 6.09 -0.63 -7.82
C SER A 129 6.32 -2.12 -8.07
N GLY A 130 5.40 -2.81 -8.75
CA GLY A 130 5.47 -4.24 -9.05
C GLY A 130 4.11 -4.93 -8.96
N GLU A 131 4.11 -6.22 -9.30
CA GLU A 131 2.92 -7.05 -9.25
C GLU A 131 3.18 -8.38 -8.54
N GLY A 132 2.15 -8.94 -7.91
CA GLY A 132 2.24 -10.20 -7.20
C GLY A 132 1.01 -10.48 -6.35
N THR A 133 0.99 -11.65 -5.73
CA THR A 133 -0.02 -12.03 -4.75
C THR A 133 0.25 -11.34 -3.42
N VAL A 134 -0.75 -10.73 -2.82
CA VAL A 134 -0.64 -10.12 -1.49
C VAL A 134 -0.42 -11.20 -0.45
N GLU A 135 0.78 -11.26 0.09
CA GLU A 135 1.17 -12.21 1.15
C GLU A 135 0.74 -11.69 2.53
N SER A 136 0.98 -10.41 2.79
CA SER A 136 0.62 -9.78 4.06
C SER A 136 0.39 -8.28 3.92
N ILE A 137 -0.45 -7.74 4.81
CA ILE A 137 -0.73 -6.31 4.95
C ILE A 137 -0.35 -5.92 6.38
N GLY A 138 0.82 -5.30 6.53
CA GLY A 138 1.30 -4.78 7.81
C GLY A 138 0.84 -3.34 8.05
N LEU A 139 1.23 -2.75 9.18
CA LEU A 139 0.87 -1.37 9.53
C LEU A 139 1.55 -0.33 8.62
N VAL A 140 2.76 -0.61 8.13
CA VAL A 140 3.58 0.33 7.36
C VAL A 140 3.80 -0.15 5.93
N TYR A 141 3.87 -1.46 5.72
CA TYR A 141 4.20 -2.09 4.45
C TYR A 141 3.18 -3.16 4.08
N THR A 142 2.94 -3.29 2.78
CA THR A 142 2.27 -4.45 2.16
C THR A 142 3.32 -5.30 1.46
N THR A 143 3.26 -6.61 1.64
CA THR A 143 4.19 -7.57 1.04
C THR A 143 3.49 -8.33 -0.08
N LEU A 144 4.13 -8.37 -1.25
CA LEU A 144 3.68 -9.14 -2.41
C LEU A 144 4.67 -10.28 -2.69
N LEU A 145 4.15 -11.43 -3.08
CA LEU A 145 4.90 -12.56 -3.61
C LEU A 145 4.70 -12.61 -5.12
N THR A 146 5.78 -12.51 -5.88
CA THR A 146 5.74 -12.59 -7.35
C THR A 146 5.62 -14.03 -7.82
N THR A 147 5.25 -14.24 -9.09
CA THR A 147 5.13 -15.58 -9.70
C THR A 147 6.46 -16.35 -9.79
N ASP A 148 7.58 -15.62 -9.78
CA ASP A 148 8.94 -16.19 -9.71
C ASP A 148 9.49 -16.25 -8.27
N ASN A 149 8.58 -16.22 -7.27
CA ASN A 149 8.86 -16.39 -5.84
C ASN A 149 9.76 -15.31 -5.22
N ARG A 150 9.73 -14.09 -5.74
CA ARG A 150 10.37 -12.92 -5.12
C ARG A 150 9.39 -12.19 -4.22
N VAL A 151 9.91 -11.62 -3.13
CA VAL A 151 9.14 -10.80 -2.19
C VAL A 151 9.34 -9.33 -2.51
N ILE A 152 8.25 -8.62 -2.76
CA ILE A 152 8.25 -7.17 -2.96
C ILE A 152 7.57 -6.53 -1.74
N THR A 153 8.29 -5.65 -1.05
CA THR A 153 7.75 -4.88 0.09
C THR A 153 7.47 -3.46 -0.35
N ILE A 154 6.21 -3.04 -0.29
CA ILE A 154 5.76 -1.73 -0.77
C ILE A 154 5.23 -0.91 0.41
N PRO A 155 5.64 0.36 0.58
CA PRO A 155 5.06 1.25 1.58
C PRO A 155 3.55 1.44 1.37
N ASN A 156 2.77 1.33 2.44
CA ASN A 156 1.32 1.41 2.35
C ASN A 156 0.79 2.73 1.78
N SER A 157 1.48 3.83 2.05
CA SER A 157 1.13 5.13 1.47
C SER A 157 1.18 5.11 -0.06
N SER A 158 2.18 4.44 -0.65
CA SER A 158 2.30 4.30 -2.10
C SER A 158 1.18 3.47 -2.70
N VAL A 159 0.79 2.38 -2.02
CA VAL A 159 -0.30 1.51 -2.50
C VAL A 159 -1.68 2.17 -2.35
N SER A 160 -1.89 2.93 -1.26
CA SER A 160 -3.19 3.55 -0.97
C SER A 160 -3.45 4.82 -1.77
N SER A 161 -2.40 5.52 -2.25
CA SER A 161 -2.51 6.80 -2.95
C SER A 161 -2.38 6.70 -4.47
N ALA A 162 -1.86 5.58 -5.00
CA ALA A 162 -1.69 5.37 -6.43
C ALA A 162 -2.78 4.44 -7.01
N PRO A 163 -3.05 4.54 -8.32
CA PRO A 163 -3.89 3.55 -8.99
C PRO A 163 -3.31 2.15 -8.84
N LEU A 164 -4.14 1.19 -8.51
CA LEU A 164 -3.80 -0.23 -8.49
C LEU A 164 -4.81 -1.03 -9.30
N THR A 165 -4.35 -2.13 -9.90
CA THR A 165 -5.22 -3.09 -10.58
C THR A 165 -5.29 -4.36 -9.75
N ASN A 166 -6.50 -4.72 -9.30
CA ASN A 166 -6.75 -6.01 -8.67
C ASN A 166 -7.23 -7.00 -9.73
N LEU A 167 -6.44 -8.01 -10.01
CA LEU A 167 -6.65 -8.96 -11.09
C LEU A 167 -7.51 -10.17 -10.69
N THR A 168 -7.75 -10.37 -9.39
CA THR A 168 -8.45 -11.55 -8.85
C THR A 168 -9.80 -11.23 -8.20
N ARG A 169 -10.03 -9.96 -7.84
CA ARG A 169 -11.23 -9.55 -7.09
C ARG A 169 -12.56 -9.95 -7.71
N THR A 170 -12.65 -9.95 -9.05
CA THR A 170 -13.88 -10.29 -9.77
C THR A 170 -14.05 -11.79 -10.02
N GLY A 171 -13.03 -12.60 -9.70
CA GLY A 171 -13.01 -14.04 -9.89
C GLY A 171 -12.86 -14.50 -11.35
N LYS A 172 -13.00 -13.59 -12.32
CA LYS A 172 -12.91 -13.89 -13.74
C LYS A 172 -12.12 -12.84 -14.50
N ARG A 173 -11.43 -13.26 -15.57
CA ARG A 173 -10.64 -12.40 -16.44
C ARG A 173 -11.02 -12.61 -17.90
N ARG A 174 -11.00 -11.55 -18.68
CA ARG A 174 -11.15 -11.66 -20.13
C ARG A 174 -9.79 -11.99 -20.74
N LEU A 175 -9.70 -13.17 -21.34
CA LEU A 175 -8.55 -13.57 -22.16
C LEU A 175 -8.73 -12.99 -23.55
N ILE A 176 -7.72 -12.27 -24.03
CA ILE A 176 -7.68 -11.69 -25.37
C ILE A 176 -6.41 -12.20 -26.04
N ILE A 177 -6.57 -12.84 -27.21
CA ILE A 177 -5.45 -13.26 -28.04
C ILE A 177 -5.62 -12.63 -29.41
N ASN A 178 -4.63 -11.87 -29.82
CA ASN A 178 -4.55 -11.26 -31.12
C ASN A 178 -3.66 -12.12 -32.04
N VAL A 179 -4.14 -12.44 -33.24
CA VAL A 179 -3.39 -13.17 -34.22
C VAL A 179 -3.57 -12.52 -35.59
N GLY A 180 -2.47 -12.32 -36.32
CA GLY A 180 -2.46 -11.83 -37.70
C GLY A 180 -2.64 -12.97 -38.69
N ILE A 181 -3.49 -12.79 -39.70
CA ILE A 181 -3.62 -13.68 -40.83
C ILE A 181 -3.23 -12.95 -42.13
N GLY A 182 -2.75 -13.68 -43.13
CA GLY A 182 -2.45 -13.11 -44.43
C GLY A 182 -3.70 -12.52 -45.10
N TYR A 183 -3.55 -11.46 -45.90
CA TYR A 183 -4.65 -10.83 -46.64
C TYR A 183 -5.32 -11.78 -47.63
N SER A 184 -4.58 -12.80 -48.13
CA SER A 184 -5.08 -13.88 -48.99
C SER A 184 -5.86 -14.97 -48.26
N SER A 185 -5.78 -15.04 -46.94
CA SER A 185 -6.43 -16.07 -46.13
C SER A 185 -7.95 -15.82 -46.01
N ASP A 186 -8.72 -16.93 -45.96
CA ASP A 186 -10.17 -16.86 -45.74
C ASP A 186 -10.48 -16.35 -44.34
N LEU A 187 -10.96 -15.12 -44.27
CA LEU A 187 -11.30 -14.43 -43.02
C LEU A 187 -12.39 -15.15 -42.22
N LEU A 188 -13.43 -15.67 -42.89
CA LEU A 188 -14.55 -16.32 -42.21
C LEU A 188 -14.12 -17.70 -41.68
N LYS A 189 -13.33 -18.45 -42.41
CA LYS A 189 -12.72 -19.69 -41.97
C LYS A 189 -11.84 -19.46 -40.75
N ALA A 190 -10.96 -18.47 -40.77
CA ALA A 190 -10.07 -18.14 -39.67
C ALA A 190 -10.85 -17.76 -38.41
N LYS A 191 -11.89 -16.94 -38.52
CA LYS A 191 -12.76 -16.58 -37.39
C LYS A 191 -13.46 -17.80 -36.80
N ASN A 192 -13.99 -18.72 -37.62
CA ASN A 192 -14.66 -19.90 -37.13
C ASN A 192 -13.69 -20.88 -36.44
N VAL A 193 -12.49 -21.03 -36.96
CA VAL A 193 -11.43 -21.85 -36.36
C VAL A 193 -11.04 -21.28 -34.98
N LEU A 194 -10.78 -19.96 -34.88
CA LEU A 194 -10.47 -19.32 -33.63
C LEU A 194 -11.59 -19.46 -32.60
N LYS A 195 -12.83 -19.27 -33.02
CA LYS A 195 -13.99 -19.43 -32.17
C LYS A 195 -14.08 -20.85 -31.61
N LYS A 196 -13.90 -21.87 -32.46
CA LYS A 196 -13.92 -23.28 -32.07
C LYS A 196 -12.80 -23.59 -31.06
N ILE A 197 -11.56 -23.12 -31.30
CA ILE A 197 -10.43 -23.32 -30.36
C ILE A 197 -10.74 -22.78 -28.98
N PHE A 198 -11.33 -21.58 -28.87
CA PHE A 198 -11.73 -21.01 -27.61
C PHE A 198 -12.87 -21.79 -26.96
N GLU A 199 -13.92 -22.17 -27.72
CA GLU A 199 -15.08 -22.89 -27.20
C GLU A 199 -14.73 -24.30 -26.71
N GLU A 200 -13.76 -24.96 -27.32
CA GLU A 200 -13.31 -26.32 -26.96
C GLU A 200 -12.31 -26.31 -25.78
N ASN A 201 -11.67 -25.18 -25.49
CA ASN A 201 -10.70 -25.10 -24.40
C ASN A 201 -11.38 -25.20 -23.03
N PRO A 202 -10.91 -26.12 -22.14
CA PRO A 202 -11.52 -26.32 -20.81
C PRO A 202 -11.37 -25.12 -19.87
N GLY A 203 -10.34 -24.28 -20.05
CA GLY A 203 -10.12 -23.07 -19.25
C GLY A 203 -11.02 -21.89 -19.63
N ILE A 204 -11.82 -22.01 -20.71
CA ILE A 204 -12.76 -20.98 -21.14
C ILE A 204 -14.16 -21.25 -20.57
N MET A 205 -14.72 -20.24 -19.93
CA MET A 205 -16.06 -20.27 -19.30
C MET A 205 -17.15 -20.42 -20.38
N LYS A 206 -17.96 -21.46 -20.28
CA LYS A 206 -19.03 -21.79 -21.26
C LYS A 206 -20.27 -20.93 -21.12
N ASP A 207 -20.47 -20.28 -19.98
CA ASP A 207 -21.59 -19.37 -19.69
C ASP A 207 -21.40 -17.97 -20.31
N GLN A 208 -20.23 -17.70 -20.87
CA GLN A 208 -19.88 -16.42 -21.49
C GLN A 208 -19.59 -16.59 -22.99
N PRO A 209 -20.07 -15.68 -23.84
CA PRO A 209 -19.87 -15.80 -25.28
C PRO A 209 -18.40 -15.58 -25.68
N VAL A 210 -17.91 -16.43 -26.55
CA VAL A 210 -16.64 -16.24 -27.27
C VAL A 210 -16.88 -15.29 -28.45
N GLN A 211 -16.05 -14.26 -28.57
CA GLN A 211 -16.11 -13.26 -29.62
C GLN A 211 -14.84 -13.27 -30.44
N VAL A 212 -14.97 -13.31 -31.78
CA VAL A 212 -13.84 -13.16 -32.71
C VAL A 212 -14.14 -12.01 -33.66
N VAL A 213 -13.34 -10.98 -33.60
CA VAL A 213 -13.53 -9.75 -34.38
C VAL A 213 -12.26 -9.42 -35.18
N VAL A 214 -12.41 -8.66 -36.25
CA VAL A 214 -11.26 -7.99 -36.89
C VAL A 214 -10.94 -6.77 -36.00
N ASP A 215 -9.72 -6.72 -35.48
CA ASP A 215 -9.25 -5.66 -34.61
C ASP A 215 -8.54 -4.55 -35.37
N ALA A 216 -7.73 -4.94 -36.38
CA ALA A 216 -7.03 -4.02 -37.22
C ALA A 216 -6.70 -4.60 -38.59
N LEU A 217 -6.52 -3.72 -39.57
CA LEU A 217 -5.91 -4.02 -40.88
C LEU A 217 -4.46 -3.47 -40.80
N GLY A 218 -3.50 -4.38 -40.59
CA GLY A 218 -2.08 -4.02 -40.44
C GLY A 218 -1.34 -4.03 -41.77
N ASP A 219 -0.07 -3.62 -41.77
CA ASP A 219 0.75 -3.48 -42.99
C ASP A 219 0.93 -4.81 -43.73
N SER A 220 1.00 -5.92 -43.02
CA SER A 220 1.25 -7.26 -43.63
C SER A 220 0.23 -8.30 -43.19
N SER A 221 -0.77 -7.95 -42.38
CA SER A 221 -1.73 -8.91 -41.85
C SER A 221 -3.07 -8.28 -41.48
N VAL A 222 -4.14 -9.08 -41.55
CA VAL A 222 -5.42 -8.78 -40.90
C VAL A 222 -5.37 -9.30 -39.49
N VAL A 223 -5.45 -8.42 -38.50
CA VAL A 223 -5.37 -8.77 -37.07
C VAL A 223 -6.75 -9.18 -36.56
N LEU A 224 -6.87 -10.44 -36.16
CA LEU A 224 -8.06 -10.98 -35.49
C LEU A 224 -7.86 -10.95 -33.98
N SER A 225 -8.88 -10.50 -33.26
CA SER A 225 -8.93 -10.51 -31.79
C SER A 225 -9.95 -11.56 -31.34
N ALA A 226 -9.46 -12.66 -30.78
CA ALA A 226 -10.29 -13.69 -30.16
C ALA A 226 -10.38 -13.43 -28.66
N ARG A 227 -11.61 -13.42 -28.13
CA ARG A 227 -11.93 -12.96 -26.76
C ARG A 227 -12.82 -13.99 -26.09
N GLY A 228 -12.38 -14.48 -24.92
CA GLY A 228 -13.14 -15.39 -24.06
C GLY A 228 -12.97 -15.03 -22.60
N TRP A 229 -13.79 -15.60 -21.74
CA TRP A 229 -13.69 -15.42 -20.30
C TRP A 229 -13.11 -16.67 -19.66
N THR A 230 -12.26 -16.49 -18.64
CA THR A 230 -11.61 -17.54 -17.87
C THR A 230 -11.63 -17.20 -16.40
N THR A 231 -11.43 -18.18 -15.52
CA THR A 231 -11.15 -17.93 -14.11
C THR A 231 -9.78 -17.22 -13.97
N CYS A 232 -9.54 -16.60 -12.83
CA CYS A 232 -8.23 -16.00 -12.57
C CYS A 232 -7.11 -17.06 -12.51
N GLU A 233 -7.43 -18.25 -12.02
CA GLU A 233 -6.51 -19.38 -11.85
C GLU A 233 -6.10 -19.98 -13.19
N ASP A 234 -7.08 -20.18 -14.09
CA ASP A 234 -6.85 -20.82 -15.40
C ASP A 234 -6.29 -19.87 -16.46
N TYR A 235 -6.19 -18.57 -16.17
CA TYR A 235 -5.86 -17.54 -17.17
C TYR A 235 -4.57 -17.85 -17.94
N TRP A 236 -3.50 -18.19 -17.26
CA TRP A 236 -2.22 -18.44 -17.90
C TRP A 236 -2.19 -19.78 -18.64
N THR A 237 -2.75 -20.81 -18.03
CA THR A 237 -2.85 -22.14 -18.64
C THR A 237 -3.70 -22.10 -19.91
N ALA A 238 -4.86 -21.44 -19.85
CA ALA A 238 -5.71 -21.25 -21.02
C ALA A 238 -5.01 -20.41 -22.10
N LYS A 239 -4.32 -19.33 -21.71
CA LYS A 239 -3.59 -18.48 -22.65
C LYS A 239 -2.54 -19.26 -23.44
N TRP A 240 -1.72 -20.05 -22.77
CA TRP A 240 -0.64 -20.80 -23.41
C TRP A 240 -1.19 -21.92 -24.30
N SER A 241 -2.13 -22.72 -23.80
CA SER A 241 -2.72 -23.83 -24.56
C SER A 241 -3.49 -23.32 -25.77
N ILE A 242 -4.24 -22.23 -25.66
CA ILE A 242 -4.94 -21.64 -26.82
C ILE A 242 -3.94 -21.07 -27.85
N THR A 243 -2.88 -20.39 -27.39
CA THR A 243 -1.87 -19.83 -28.29
C THR A 243 -1.20 -20.92 -29.11
N GLU A 244 -0.85 -22.05 -28.49
CA GLU A 244 -0.28 -23.21 -29.15
C GLU A 244 -1.31 -23.84 -30.10
N ALA A 245 -2.54 -24.07 -29.66
CA ALA A 245 -3.61 -24.63 -30.47
C ALA A 245 -3.91 -23.81 -31.74
N ILE A 246 -3.84 -22.46 -31.62
CA ILE A 246 -4.01 -21.57 -32.78
C ILE A 246 -2.94 -21.88 -33.84
N LYS A 247 -1.66 -21.95 -33.46
CA LYS A 247 -0.59 -22.21 -34.40
C LYS A 247 -0.77 -23.56 -35.09
N LEU A 248 -0.97 -24.63 -34.32
CA LEU A 248 -1.12 -25.99 -34.84
C LEU A 248 -2.35 -26.12 -35.73
N THR A 249 -3.47 -25.52 -35.38
CA THR A 249 -4.70 -25.61 -36.13
C THR A 249 -4.64 -24.78 -37.42
N PHE A 250 -4.05 -23.57 -37.35
CA PHE A 250 -3.89 -22.73 -38.54
C PHE A 250 -3.00 -23.36 -39.57
N ASP A 251 -1.90 -24.01 -39.16
CA ASP A 251 -1.03 -24.77 -40.09
C ASP A 251 -1.81 -25.92 -40.77
N LYS A 252 -2.60 -26.67 -39.96
CA LYS A 252 -3.42 -27.78 -40.49
C LYS A 252 -4.50 -27.31 -41.46
N GLU A 253 -5.11 -26.15 -41.18
CA GLU A 253 -6.22 -25.60 -41.98
C GLU A 253 -5.72 -24.73 -43.16
N GLY A 254 -4.40 -24.54 -43.31
CA GLY A 254 -3.82 -23.74 -44.38
C GLY A 254 -4.10 -22.23 -44.21
N ILE A 255 -4.25 -21.76 -42.96
CA ILE A 255 -4.41 -20.34 -42.62
C ILE A 255 -3.02 -19.79 -42.38
N GLU A 256 -2.58 -18.87 -43.22
CA GLU A 256 -1.25 -18.27 -43.12
C GLU A 256 -1.16 -17.26 -42.01
N ILE A 257 -0.15 -17.39 -41.12
CA ILE A 257 0.33 -16.35 -40.23
C ILE A 257 1.51 -15.67 -40.91
N PRO A 258 1.33 -14.50 -41.51
CA PRO A 258 2.31 -13.92 -42.43
C PRO A 258 3.54 -13.40 -41.70
N TYR A 259 4.68 -13.44 -42.38
CA TYR A 259 5.85 -12.64 -42.04
C TYR A 259 5.62 -11.17 -42.42
N GLN A 260 6.52 -10.31 -42.00
CA GLN A 260 6.51 -8.94 -42.48
C GLN A 260 6.90 -8.92 -43.97
N TYR A 261 6.02 -8.34 -44.80
CA TYR A 261 6.31 -8.15 -46.21
C TYR A 261 6.85 -6.75 -46.47
N MET A 262 7.88 -6.67 -47.30
CA MET A 262 8.43 -5.41 -47.80
C MET A 262 8.42 -5.45 -49.35
N ASN A 263 7.74 -4.52 -49.98
CA ASN A 263 7.80 -4.32 -51.42
C ASN A 263 9.06 -3.52 -51.78
N VAL A 264 10.02 -4.17 -52.44
CA VAL A 264 11.25 -3.51 -52.93
C VAL A 264 11.10 -3.20 -54.41
N MET A 265 10.98 -1.94 -54.79
CA MET A 265 11.08 -1.51 -56.18
C MET A 265 12.54 -1.28 -56.53
N MET A 266 13.08 -2.14 -57.40
CA MET A 266 14.41 -1.91 -57.97
C MET A 266 14.28 -1.06 -59.26
N THR A 267 14.66 0.21 -59.18
CA THR A 267 14.84 1.04 -60.36
C THR A 267 16.25 0.79 -60.93
N LYS A 268 16.33 0.33 -62.18
CA LYS A 268 17.60 0.39 -62.90
C LYS A 268 17.90 1.89 -63.18
N GLU A 269 19.03 2.37 -62.69
CA GLU A 269 19.55 3.64 -63.15
C GLU A 269 19.80 3.55 -64.67
N PRO A 270 19.50 4.66 -65.40
CA PRO A 270 19.64 4.70 -66.86
C PRO A 270 21.09 4.60 -67.31
#